data_a6ccff29c24abf07b0a5d7488c65617c
#
_entry.id   a6ccff29c24abf07b0a5d7488c65617c
#
_cell.length_a   1.000
_cell.length_b   1.000
_cell.length_c   1.000
_cell.angle_alpha   90.00
_cell.angle_beta   90.00
_cell.angle_gamma   90.00
#
_symmetry.space_group_name_H-M   'P 1'
#
loop_
_entity.id
_entity.type
_entity.pdbx_description
1 polymer ?
#
loop_
_entity_poly.entity_id
_entity_poly.type
_entity_poly.pdbx_seq_one_letter_code
_entity_poly.pdbx_strand_id
1 'polypeptide(L)'
;MNFSFSFPVNLLFGSGLVNEIGRHAVSYGKKALVVTGRGSAKKSGLLDKAAGLLKEAGVESRVYDEVEPNPTVPQVYGGAKAAVEFGADLVVGLGGGSIMDAAKAIAFMSRNDGDLVDYIYGRKTSTEALPVILVPTTCGTGSEGNGFAVITDP
;
A
#
# COMPACT_ATOMS: atom_id res chain seq x y z
N MET A 1 13.05 19.03 29.83
CA MET A 1 12.06 18.77 28.80
C MET A 1 11.98 17.26 28.62
N ASN A 2 10.79 16.64 28.72
CA ASN A 2 10.61 15.21 28.54
C ASN A 2 9.73 14.99 27.31
N PHE A 3 10.12 14.10 26.40
CA PHE A 3 9.29 13.70 25.25
C PHE A 3 9.44 12.20 25.00
N SER A 4 8.42 11.61 24.37
CA SER A 4 8.44 10.24 23.86
C SER A 4 8.26 10.29 22.35
N PHE A 5 9.06 9.49 21.62
CA PHE A 5 8.97 9.34 20.18
C PHE A 5 8.80 7.86 19.86
N SER A 6 7.83 7.55 18.99
CA SER A 6 7.61 6.21 18.47
C SER A 6 7.48 6.28 16.95
N PHE A 7 8.20 5.41 16.26
CA PHE A 7 8.14 5.28 14.80
C PHE A 7 7.60 3.89 14.46
N PRO A 8 6.33 3.78 14.04
CA PRO A 8 5.62 2.50 13.98
C PRO A 8 5.92 1.67 12.72
N VAL A 9 6.93 2.04 11.94
CA VAL A 9 7.28 1.36 10.69
C VAL A 9 8.75 0.95 10.66
N ASN A 10 9.05 -0.09 9.89
CA ASN A 10 10.43 -0.45 9.55
C ASN A 10 10.83 0.37 8.31
N LEU A 11 11.60 1.43 8.51
CA LEU A 11 12.06 2.32 7.44
C LEU A 11 13.43 1.88 6.93
N LEU A 12 13.51 1.61 5.63
CA LEU A 12 14.75 1.39 4.92
C LEU A 12 15.02 2.59 4.02
N PHE A 13 16.16 3.24 4.19
CA PHE A 13 16.55 4.43 3.43
C PHE A 13 17.90 4.23 2.75
N GLY A 14 17.93 4.41 1.43
CA GLY A 14 19.16 4.29 0.64
C GLY A 14 18.90 4.21 -0.85
N SER A 15 19.93 4.49 -1.65
CA SER A 15 19.85 4.38 -3.10
C SER A 15 19.70 2.92 -3.52
N GLY A 16 18.76 2.65 -4.41
CA GLY A 16 18.56 1.33 -5.00
C GLY A 16 17.87 0.29 -4.11
N LEU A 17 17.40 0.65 -2.92
CA LEU A 17 16.72 -0.29 -2.00
C LEU A 17 15.44 -0.92 -2.58
N VAL A 18 14.84 -0.34 -3.59
CA VAL A 18 13.75 -1.00 -4.33
C VAL A 18 14.16 -2.38 -4.87
N ASN A 19 15.46 -2.61 -5.11
CA ASN A 19 15.96 -3.92 -5.56
C ASN A 19 15.78 -5.02 -4.50
N GLU A 20 15.53 -4.66 -3.26
CA GLU A 20 15.31 -5.61 -2.15
C GLU A 20 13.83 -5.91 -1.91
N ILE A 21 12.91 -5.34 -2.71
CA ILE A 21 11.46 -5.47 -2.50
C ILE A 21 11.02 -6.94 -2.42
N GLY A 22 11.54 -7.80 -3.29
CA GLY A 22 11.22 -9.23 -3.31
C GLY A 22 11.64 -9.93 -2.01
N ARG A 23 12.85 -9.63 -1.52
CA ARG A 23 13.36 -10.16 -0.26
C ARG A 23 12.50 -9.80 0.95
N HIS A 24 11.98 -8.58 0.98
CA HIS A 24 11.08 -8.14 2.05
C HIS A 24 9.68 -8.71 1.88
N ALA A 25 9.15 -8.76 0.65
CA ALA A 25 7.82 -9.26 0.37
C ALA A 25 7.64 -10.73 0.74
N VAL A 26 8.64 -11.57 0.48
CA VAL A 26 8.56 -13.02 0.74
C VAL A 26 8.35 -13.37 2.21
N SER A 27 8.76 -12.49 3.13
CA SER A 27 8.53 -12.68 4.57
C SER A 27 7.07 -12.49 5.00
N TYR A 28 6.25 -11.86 4.14
CA TYR A 28 4.83 -11.62 4.40
C TYR A 28 3.91 -12.60 3.65
N GLY A 29 4.36 -13.16 2.53
CA GLY A 29 3.56 -14.10 1.76
C GLY A 29 4.05 -14.31 0.34
N LYS A 30 3.20 -14.91 -0.49
CA LYS A 30 3.50 -15.29 -1.87
C LYS A 30 2.69 -14.56 -2.91
N LYS A 31 1.69 -13.74 -2.51
CA LYS A 31 0.81 -13.01 -3.40
C LYS A 31 0.71 -11.55 -2.99
N ALA A 32 1.22 -10.65 -3.82
CA ALA A 32 1.25 -9.21 -3.59
C ALA A 32 0.25 -8.48 -4.49
N LEU A 33 -0.67 -7.67 -3.93
CA LEU A 33 -1.37 -6.67 -4.71
C LEU A 33 -0.49 -5.42 -4.82
N VAL A 34 -0.08 -5.06 -6.03
CA VAL A 34 0.70 -3.84 -6.30
C VAL A 34 -0.27 -2.71 -6.63
N VAL A 35 -0.41 -1.77 -5.71
CA VAL A 35 -1.26 -0.58 -5.84
C VAL A 35 -0.43 0.56 -6.41
N THR A 36 -0.90 1.17 -7.48
CA THR A 36 -0.23 2.28 -8.15
C THR A 36 -1.24 3.21 -8.84
N GLY A 37 -0.77 4.32 -9.39
CA GLY A 37 -1.58 5.21 -10.24
C GLY A 37 -1.42 4.85 -11.72
N ARG A 38 -2.29 5.44 -12.55
CA ARG A 38 -2.45 5.10 -13.97
C ARG A 38 -1.21 5.31 -14.85
N GLY A 39 -0.16 5.99 -14.41
CA GLY A 39 0.88 6.33 -15.37
C GLY A 39 2.31 6.50 -14.88
N SER A 40 2.58 7.12 -13.75
CA SER A 40 3.96 7.53 -13.39
C SER A 40 4.89 6.34 -13.14
N ALA A 41 4.47 5.37 -12.35
CA ALA A 41 5.27 4.18 -12.04
C ALA A 41 5.49 3.30 -13.28
N LYS A 42 4.50 3.22 -14.19
CA LYS A 42 4.61 2.50 -15.45
C LYS A 42 5.56 3.21 -16.42
N LYS A 43 5.38 4.52 -16.60
CA LYS A 43 6.23 5.33 -17.51
C LYS A 43 7.71 5.36 -17.10
N SER A 44 7.99 5.33 -15.80
CA SER A 44 9.36 5.27 -15.28
C SER A 44 10.00 3.88 -15.32
N GLY A 45 9.25 2.83 -15.68
CA GLY A 45 9.68 1.43 -15.61
C GLY A 45 9.74 0.85 -14.19
N LEU A 46 9.36 1.63 -13.18
CA LEU A 46 9.44 1.19 -11.78
C LEU A 46 8.45 0.07 -11.47
N LEU A 47 7.25 0.11 -12.09
CA LEU A 47 6.24 -0.95 -11.92
C LEU A 47 6.76 -2.28 -12.46
N ASP A 48 7.30 -2.29 -13.69
CA ASP A 48 7.81 -3.51 -14.31
C ASP A 48 9.00 -4.07 -13.53
N LYS A 49 9.88 -3.18 -13.06
CA LYS A 49 11.00 -3.55 -12.20
C LYS A 49 10.54 -4.20 -10.90
N ALA A 50 9.60 -3.57 -10.18
CA ALA A 50 9.06 -4.11 -8.93
C ALA A 50 8.38 -5.47 -9.14
N ALA A 51 7.56 -5.61 -10.18
CA ALA A 51 6.90 -6.87 -10.53
C ALA A 51 7.91 -7.97 -10.87
N GLY A 52 8.97 -7.65 -11.61
CA GLY A 52 10.07 -8.57 -11.93
C GLY A 52 10.77 -9.07 -10.66
N LEU A 53 11.14 -8.17 -9.76
CA LEU A 53 11.82 -8.50 -8.50
C LEU A 53 10.94 -9.33 -7.54
N LEU A 54 9.64 -9.06 -7.49
CA LEU A 54 8.68 -9.88 -6.74
C LEU A 54 8.62 -11.30 -7.32
N LYS A 55 8.50 -11.42 -8.65
CA LYS A 55 8.48 -12.71 -9.35
C LYS A 55 9.76 -13.52 -9.14
N GLU A 56 10.94 -12.90 -9.23
CA GLU A 56 12.24 -13.53 -8.97
C GLU A 56 12.35 -14.08 -7.54
N ALA A 57 11.71 -13.41 -6.59
CA ALA A 57 11.62 -13.85 -5.20
C ALA A 57 10.53 -14.92 -4.96
N GLY A 58 9.78 -15.33 -5.99
CA GLY A 58 8.68 -16.28 -5.86
C GLY A 58 7.39 -15.69 -5.32
N VAL A 59 7.23 -14.37 -5.41
CA VAL A 59 6.00 -13.66 -5.04
C VAL A 59 5.23 -13.33 -6.32
N GLU A 60 4.05 -13.93 -6.49
CA GLU A 60 3.10 -13.59 -7.56
C GLU A 60 2.53 -12.20 -7.31
N SER A 61 2.39 -11.39 -8.35
CA SER A 61 1.83 -10.04 -8.20
C SER A 61 0.67 -9.78 -9.15
N ARG A 62 -0.35 -9.05 -8.63
CA ARG A 62 -1.43 -8.46 -9.42
C ARG A 62 -1.37 -6.95 -9.25
N VAL A 63 -1.55 -6.21 -10.35
CA VAL A 63 -1.53 -4.75 -10.33
C VAL A 63 -2.96 -4.21 -10.19
N TYR A 64 -3.12 -3.21 -9.33
CA TYR A 64 -4.28 -2.35 -9.23
C TYR A 64 -3.83 -0.91 -9.48
N ASP A 65 -4.13 -0.36 -10.66
CA ASP A 65 -3.63 0.93 -11.15
C ASP A 65 -4.72 2.01 -11.32
N GLU A 66 -5.85 1.83 -10.63
CA GLU A 66 -7.01 2.72 -10.72
C GLU A 66 -6.97 3.89 -9.72
N VAL A 67 -5.91 4.00 -8.90
CA VAL A 67 -5.81 5.07 -7.91
C VAL A 67 -5.46 6.40 -8.57
N GLU A 68 -6.26 7.40 -8.29
CA GLU A 68 -6.08 8.79 -8.74
C GLU A 68 -5.53 9.67 -7.60
N PRO A 69 -5.02 10.89 -7.90
CA PRO A 69 -4.74 11.89 -6.88
C PRO A 69 -5.98 12.13 -6.00
N ASN A 70 -5.78 12.21 -4.67
CA ASN A 70 -6.85 12.25 -3.67
C ASN A 70 -7.75 11.01 -3.77
N PRO A 71 -7.25 9.83 -3.36
CA PRO A 71 -7.95 8.57 -3.53
C PRO A 71 -9.32 8.59 -2.85
N THR A 72 -10.28 7.94 -3.48
CA THR A 72 -11.67 7.92 -3.03
C THR A 72 -12.06 6.58 -2.39
N VAL A 73 -13.12 6.60 -1.56
CA VAL A 73 -13.70 5.39 -0.96
C VAL A 73 -14.02 4.31 -2.00
N PRO A 74 -14.66 4.61 -3.16
CA PRO A 74 -14.89 3.61 -4.20
C PRO A 74 -13.60 2.96 -4.75
N GLN A 75 -12.51 3.73 -4.90
CA GLN A 75 -11.22 3.19 -5.35
C GLN A 75 -10.60 2.25 -4.30
N VAL A 76 -10.76 2.57 -3.02
CA VAL A 76 -10.34 1.66 -1.93
C VAL A 76 -11.12 0.35 -1.99
N TYR A 77 -12.43 0.39 -2.17
CA TYR A 77 -13.24 -0.84 -2.30
C TYR A 77 -12.87 -1.66 -3.53
N GLY A 78 -12.62 -1.01 -4.67
CA GLY A 78 -12.15 -1.68 -5.88
C GLY A 78 -10.83 -2.43 -5.63
N GLY A 79 -9.87 -1.77 -5.00
CA GLY A 79 -8.58 -2.37 -4.64
C GLY A 79 -8.71 -3.49 -3.60
N ALA A 80 -9.54 -3.31 -2.56
CA ALA A 80 -9.79 -4.34 -1.54
C ALA A 80 -10.43 -5.59 -2.15
N LYS A 81 -11.43 -5.41 -3.03
CA LYS A 81 -12.03 -6.51 -3.79
C LYS A 81 -10.98 -7.23 -4.64
N ALA A 82 -10.15 -6.51 -5.37
CA ALA A 82 -9.08 -7.09 -6.19
C ALA A 82 -8.08 -7.90 -5.34
N ALA A 83 -7.74 -7.41 -4.13
CA ALA A 83 -6.88 -8.10 -3.18
C ALA A 83 -7.50 -9.43 -2.71
N VAL A 84 -8.77 -9.39 -2.29
CA VAL A 84 -9.50 -10.58 -1.82
C VAL A 84 -9.67 -11.61 -2.93
N GLU A 85 -10.10 -11.22 -4.13
CA GLU A 85 -10.28 -12.10 -5.28
C GLU A 85 -8.96 -12.75 -5.75
N PHE A 86 -7.86 -12.03 -5.61
CA PHE A 86 -6.52 -12.55 -5.90
C PHE A 86 -5.99 -13.46 -4.80
N GLY A 87 -6.52 -13.34 -3.59
CA GLY A 87 -5.99 -13.98 -2.38
C GLY A 87 -4.65 -13.38 -1.97
N ALA A 88 -4.55 -12.04 -1.99
CA ALA A 88 -3.33 -11.33 -1.62
C ALA A 88 -2.95 -11.57 -0.16
N ASP A 89 -1.65 -11.81 0.08
CA ASP A 89 -1.06 -11.93 1.41
C ASP A 89 -0.51 -10.58 1.91
N LEU A 90 -0.19 -9.67 0.98
CA LEU A 90 0.33 -8.35 1.27
C LEU A 90 -0.09 -7.34 0.18
N VAL A 91 0.02 -6.06 0.51
CA VAL A 91 -0.16 -4.94 -0.41
C VAL A 91 1.16 -4.21 -0.59
N VAL A 92 1.50 -3.86 -1.82
CA VAL A 92 2.66 -3.02 -2.17
C VAL A 92 2.14 -1.70 -2.73
N GLY A 93 2.33 -0.60 -2.02
CA GLY A 93 2.02 0.75 -2.50
C GLY A 93 3.21 1.35 -3.23
N LEU A 94 3.11 1.55 -4.55
CA LEU A 94 4.19 2.03 -5.40
C LEU A 94 3.83 3.39 -6.01
N GLY A 95 4.23 4.48 -5.36
CA GLY A 95 3.86 5.82 -5.82
C GLY A 95 4.05 6.93 -4.79
N GLY A 96 3.36 8.04 -4.99
CA GLY A 96 3.33 9.18 -4.06
C GLY A 96 2.35 8.97 -2.90
N GLY A 97 2.13 10.02 -2.09
CA GLY A 97 1.28 9.98 -0.90
C GLY A 97 -0.10 9.40 -1.13
N SER A 98 -0.79 9.83 -2.19
CA SER A 98 -2.12 9.32 -2.57
C SER A 98 -2.14 7.80 -2.79
N ILE A 99 -1.10 7.27 -3.43
CA ILE A 99 -0.98 5.83 -3.68
C ILE A 99 -0.69 5.07 -2.38
N MET A 100 0.19 5.62 -1.54
CA MET A 100 0.52 5.01 -0.25
C MET A 100 -0.69 5.00 0.69
N ASP A 101 -1.46 6.08 0.72
CA ASP A 101 -2.70 6.17 1.51
C ASP A 101 -3.76 5.18 1.01
N ALA A 102 -3.96 5.10 -0.31
CA ALA A 102 -4.85 4.10 -0.89
C ALA A 102 -4.40 2.67 -0.56
N ALA A 103 -3.10 2.37 -0.67
CA ALA A 103 -2.55 1.05 -0.36
C ALA A 103 -2.81 0.63 1.09
N LYS A 104 -2.65 1.56 2.06
CA LYS A 104 -2.97 1.31 3.48
C LYS A 104 -4.46 1.04 3.68
N ALA A 105 -5.33 1.87 3.10
CA ALA A 105 -6.78 1.70 3.20
C ALA A 105 -7.27 0.40 2.50
N ILE A 106 -6.69 0.04 1.35
CA ILE A 106 -6.96 -1.22 0.65
C ILE A 106 -6.54 -2.42 1.52
N ALA A 107 -5.34 -2.38 2.10
CA ALA A 107 -4.85 -3.43 2.98
C ALA A 107 -5.76 -3.63 4.20
N PHE A 108 -6.25 -2.55 4.79
CA PHE A 108 -7.20 -2.55 5.89
C PHE A 108 -8.54 -3.15 5.44
N MET A 109 -9.16 -2.62 4.39
CA MET A 109 -10.49 -3.08 3.92
C MET A 109 -10.45 -4.50 3.32
N SER A 110 -9.29 -5.03 2.96
CA SER A 110 -9.15 -6.43 2.54
C SER A 110 -9.35 -7.44 3.68
N ARG A 111 -9.35 -6.98 4.94
CA ARG A 111 -9.53 -7.80 6.14
C ARG A 111 -10.73 -7.38 6.99
N ASN A 112 -11.45 -6.33 6.57
CA ASN A 112 -12.54 -5.77 7.34
C ASN A 112 -13.80 -5.63 6.51
N ASP A 113 -14.94 -5.96 7.10
CA ASP A 113 -16.24 -5.86 6.48
C ASP A 113 -16.94 -4.54 6.83
N GLY A 114 -17.83 -4.12 5.96
CA GLY A 114 -18.70 -2.98 6.18
C GLY A 114 -18.18 -1.71 5.51
N ASP A 115 -18.62 -0.56 6.02
CA ASP A 115 -18.29 0.72 5.42
C ASP A 115 -16.99 1.30 5.99
N LEU A 116 -16.06 1.69 5.10
CA LEU A 116 -14.83 2.38 5.47
C LEU A 116 -15.13 3.65 6.27
N VAL A 117 -16.21 4.35 5.93
CA VAL A 117 -16.67 5.58 6.60
C VAL A 117 -16.98 5.33 8.09
N ASP A 118 -17.48 4.15 8.45
CA ASP A 118 -17.71 3.78 9.85
C ASP A 118 -16.41 3.69 10.65
N TYR A 119 -15.33 3.23 10.02
CA TYR A 119 -14.01 3.20 10.65
C TYR A 119 -13.39 4.59 10.76
N ILE A 120 -13.54 5.42 9.71
CA ILE A 120 -13.05 6.81 9.70
C ILE A 120 -13.67 7.62 10.83
N TYR A 121 -14.97 7.49 11.07
CA TYR A 121 -15.67 8.21 12.14
C TYR A 121 -15.69 7.47 13.49
N GLY A 122 -14.93 6.39 13.63
CA GLY A 122 -14.82 5.66 14.90
C GLY A 122 -16.09 4.92 15.33
N ARG A 123 -17.05 4.69 14.42
CA ARG A 123 -18.25 3.88 14.68
C ARG A 123 -17.93 2.38 14.70
N LYS A 124 -16.85 2.00 14.00
CA LYS A 124 -16.22 0.68 14.05
C LYS A 124 -14.74 0.80 14.32
N THR A 125 -14.16 -0.24 14.89
CA THR A 125 -12.72 -0.34 15.13
C THR A 125 -12.21 -1.71 14.72
N SER A 126 -11.00 -1.76 14.18
CA SER A 126 -10.27 -3.00 13.89
C SER A 126 -8.77 -2.74 13.91
N THR A 127 -8.00 -3.77 14.20
CA THR A 127 -6.53 -3.78 14.08
C THR A 127 -6.07 -4.70 12.96
N GLU A 128 -7.00 -5.35 12.26
CA GLU A 128 -6.70 -6.32 11.20
C GLU A 128 -6.41 -5.59 9.89
N ALA A 129 -5.29 -5.92 9.26
CA ALA A 129 -4.94 -5.45 7.93
C ALA A 129 -3.98 -6.45 7.25
N LEU A 130 -3.90 -6.43 5.94
CA LEU A 130 -2.78 -7.08 5.23
C LEU A 130 -1.49 -6.31 5.54
N PRO A 131 -0.33 -6.99 5.61
CA PRO A 131 0.97 -6.32 5.63
C PRO A 131 1.12 -5.37 4.44
N VAL A 132 1.81 -4.23 4.66
CA VAL A 132 2.01 -3.22 3.61
C VAL A 132 3.49 -2.93 3.44
N ILE A 133 3.95 -2.92 2.19
CA ILE A 133 5.25 -2.38 1.79
C ILE A 133 5.00 -1.11 0.98
N LEU A 134 5.54 0.02 1.42
CA LEU A 134 5.40 1.29 0.72
C LEU A 134 6.71 1.66 0.04
N VAL A 135 6.64 1.98 -1.26
CA VAL A 135 7.77 2.43 -2.08
C VAL A 135 7.45 3.84 -2.58
N PRO A 136 7.86 4.88 -1.83
CA PRO A 136 7.55 6.27 -2.17
C PRO A 136 8.32 6.72 -3.41
N THR A 137 7.63 7.43 -4.31
CA THR A 137 8.21 8.08 -5.50
C THR A 137 8.25 9.60 -5.35
N THR A 138 7.73 10.14 -4.27
CA THR A 138 7.76 11.57 -3.91
C THR A 138 8.22 11.72 -2.48
N CYS A 139 8.78 12.86 -2.12
CA CYS A 139 9.14 13.20 -0.75
C CYS A 139 8.18 14.26 -0.18
N GLY A 140 8.08 14.35 1.15
CA GLY A 140 7.38 15.42 1.86
C GLY A 140 6.01 15.05 2.43
N THR A 141 5.36 13.97 1.96
CA THR A 141 4.05 13.57 2.50
C THR A 141 4.15 12.86 3.85
N GLY A 142 5.24 12.12 4.09
CA GLY A 142 5.43 11.31 5.29
C GLY A 142 4.48 10.11 5.39
N SER A 143 3.71 9.81 4.35
CA SER A 143 2.74 8.70 4.35
C SER A 143 3.41 7.35 4.55
N GLU A 144 4.67 7.19 4.14
CA GLU A 144 5.49 6.01 4.34
C GLU A 144 5.83 5.75 5.82
N GLY A 145 5.79 6.77 6.67
CA GLY A 145 6.23 6.73 8.07
C GLY A 145 5.11 6.59 9.10
N ASN A 146 3.86 6.45 8.68
CA ASN A 146 2.71 6.44 9.59
C ASN A 146 1.60 5.50 9.15
N GLY A 147 0.66 5.23 10.07
CA GLY A 147 -0.54 4.42 9.84
C GLY A 147 -1.77 5.19 9.34
N PHE A 148 -1.65 6.50 9.10
CA PHE A 148 -2.78 7.31 8.63
C PHE A 148 -2.92 7.24 7.10
N ALA A 149 -4.16 7.39 6.63
CA ALA A 149 -4.49 7.51 5.22
C ALA A 149 -5.52 8.63 5.02
N VAL A 150 -5.30 9.45 3.99
CA VAL A 150 -6.27 10.49 3.59
C VAL A 150 -7.06 9.95 2.40
N ILE A 151 -8.34 9.68 2.65
CA ILE A 151 -9.27 9.13 1.65
C ILE A 151 -10.46 10.08 1.52
N THR A 152 -10.83 10.40 0.30
CA THR A 152 -11.97 11.27 -0.01
C THR A 152 -13.26 10.44 -0.05
N ASP A 153 -14.26 10.89 0.69
CA ASP A 153 -15.65 10.41 0.57
C ASP A 153 -16.37 11.34 -0.42
N PRO A 154 -16.76 10.88 -1.62
CA PRO A 154 -17.36 11.72 -2.67
C PRO A 154 -18.81 12.09 -2.41
#